data_3c2de33d3bb2128c496e56ecedf5f1ab
#
_entry.id   3c2de33d3bb2128c496e56ecedf5f1ab
#
_cell.length_a   1.000
_cell.length_b   1.000
_cell.length_c   1.000
_cell.angle_alpha   90.00
_cell.angle_beta   90.00
_cell.angle_gamma   90.00
#
_symmetry.space_group_name_H-M   'P 1'
#
loop_
_entity.id
_entity.type
_entity.pdbx_description
1 polymer ?
#
loop_
_entity_poly.entity_id
_entity_poly.type
_entity_poly.pdbx_seq_one_letter_code
_entity_poly.pdbx_strand_id
1 'polypeptide(L)'
;MVEIKYQVTATNSFGSYEFDVNEDLAQIELNLTTSLKPWYHLFVIHEGKQVGQILITHKQNARQVLIGKTVATSSATVFPSLSLVGHWEIKFFASQIDAEIEELTISRTDHLNAPLVDGESQQDVVHELASNLNKTGWLKGDFHTHTIYSDGMMTRQANLESAKNQALDFFVTTEHNVVTALWPRQDEVAVYGGCELTTPFGHTNFLGIDRPLLDATGMPGFVDEQALMAVIEANQGNGIMSINHPFLDPWAWTLDVPLAYVSSMELINDPTYRDNDAATIKAFDLWSALWNHGWQITGIGGSDSHLLPDDKYPDADMPSLIGDPATYVFVETLTRDNVLVGIKAKHTKVSRFGEINLVSQDKGDILPGEQLTTNVRNFELQLPATTPAGYLTEWILDGTVVATSTDLTSTYTITSDIDLNDYHWLRADVKDQNGVQQATFTPVFWGHRQPTITTYQEVLVND
;
A
#
# COMPACT_ATOMS: atom_id res chain seq x y z
N MET A 1 7.47 8.19 37.19
CA MET A 1 6.33 7.68 36.37
C MET A 1 5.15 8.62 36.59
N VAL A 2 4.56 9.10 35.54
CA VAL A 2 3.30 9.88 35.52
C VAL A 2 2.28 9.08 34.73
N GLU A 3 1.07 8.91 35.24
CA GLU A 3 -0.02 8.21 34.55
C GLU A 3 -1.20 9.15 34.36
N ILE A 4 -1.76 9.18 33.17
CA ILE A 4 -2.94 9.98 32.84
C ILE A 4 -3.93 9.08 32.08
N LYS A 5 -5.22 9.23 32.41
CA LYS A 5 -6.31 8.49 31.80
C LYS A 5 -7.25 9.44 31.09
N TYR A 6 -7.57 9.10 29.85
CA TYR A 6 -8.53 9.81 29.03
C TYR A 6 -9.74 8.94 28.77
N GLN A 7 -10.92 9.51 28.99
CA GLN A 7 -12.18 8.91 28.55
C GLN A 7 -12.56 9.51 27.20
N VAL A 8 -12.71 8.67 26.21
CA VAL A 8 -13.10 9.05 24.85
C VAL A 8 -14.49 8.52 24.53
N THR A 9 -15.21 9.28 23.71
CA THR A 9 -16.53 8.93 23.19
C THR A 9 -16.60 9.29 21.72
N ALA A 10 -17.60 8.83 21.00
CA ALA A 10 -17.78 9.19 19.60
C ALA A 10 -17.89 10.71 19.38
N THR A 11 -18.35 11.48 20.36
CA THR A 11 -18.44 12.95 20.30
C THR A 11 -17.22 13.68 20.89
N ASN A 12 -16.33 12.96 21.61
CA ASN A 12 -15.13 13.50 22.22
C ASN A 12 -13.97 12.53 21.99
N SER A 13 -13.56 12.42 20.72
CA SER A 13 -12.57 11.45 20.24
C SER A 13 -11.15 12.02 20.16
N PHE A 14 -10.95 13.30 20.46
CA PHE A 14 -9.66 13.99 20.40
C PHE A 14 -9.17 14.36 21.80
N GLY A 15 -7.84 14.41 21.97
CA GLY A 15 -7.24 14.91 23.20
C GLY A 15 -5.74 15.16 23.03
N SER A 16 -5.15 15.75 24.08
CA SER A 16 -3.70 15.97 24.15
C SER A 16 -3.16 15.77 25.55
N TYR A 17 -1.91 15.36 25.64
CA TYR A 17 -1.09 15.31 26.84
C TYR A 17 0.15 16.15 26.62
N GLU A 18 0.32 17.22 27.41
CA GLU A 18 1.44 18.13 27.32
C GLU A 18 2.35 17.98 28.56
N PHE A 19 3.66 18.09 28.34
CA PHE A 19 4.64 18.09 29.44
C PHE A 19 5.95 18.77 29.02
N ASP A 20 6.68 19.28 29.98
CA ASP A 20 8.01 19.85 29.80
C ASP A 20 9.07 18.90 30.32
N VAL A 21 10.18 18.82 29.60
CA VAL A 21 11.40 18.14 29.98
C VAL A 21 12.47 19.22 30.25
N ASN A 22 12.88 19.40 31.52
CA ASN A 22 13.81 20.43 31.91
C ASN A 22 15.24 19.92 32.18
N GLU A 23 15.42 18.60 32.08
CA GLU A 23 16.69 17.93 32.28
C GLU A 23 17.10 17.16 31.04
N ASP A 24 18.41 16.96 30.87
CA ASP A 24 18.92 16.20 29.73
C ASP A 24 18.72 14.69 29.95
N LEU A 25 17.56 14.18 29.57
CA LEU A 25 17.20 12.78 29.67
C LEU A 25 17.97 11.92 28.63
N ALA A 26 18.22 10.67 29.00
CA ALA A 26 18.67 9.66 28.03
C ALA A 26 17.52 9.18 27.13
N GLN A 27 16.29 9.10 27.68
CA GLN A 27 15.12 8.58 26.98
C GLN A 27 13.82 8.95 27.70
N ILE A 28 12.75 9.13 26.95
CA ILE A 28 11.37 9.14 27.43
C ILE A 28 10.72 7.82 27.02
N GLU A 29 10.11 7.12 27.96
CA GLU A 29 9.33 5.91 27.71
C GLU A 29 7.85 6.22 27.91
N LEU A 30 7.04 5.93 26.92
CA LEU A 30 5.59 5.97 26.99
C LEU A 30 5.05 4.54 26.96
N ASN A 31 4.22 4.19 27.93
CA ASN A 31 3.44 2.97 27.92
C ASN A 31 1.97 3.36 27.69
N LEU A 32 1.43 2.90 26.60
CA LEU A 32 0.09 3.22 26.12
C LEU A 32 -0.76 1.96 26.26
N THR A 33 -1.92 2.10 26.88
CA THR A 33 -2.89 0.99 26.99
C THR A 33 -4.30 1.50 26.74
N THR A 34 -5.12 0.68 26.10
CA THR A 34 -6.50 1.01 25.78
C THR A 34 -7.46 -0.04 26.32
N SER A 35 -8.67 0.38 26.63
CA SER A 35 -9.83 -0.51 26.71
C SER A 35 -10.17 -1.00 25.30
N LEU A 36 -10.63 -2.22 25.17
CA LEU A 36 -10.81 -2.95 23.92
C LEU A 36 -11.61 -2.18 22.85
N LYS A 37 -11.12 -2.09 21.63
CA LYS A 37 -11.69 -1.87 20.31
C LYS A 37 -11.35 -0.58 19.55
N PRO A 38 -11.33 0.68 20.09
CA PRO A 38 -11.04 1.81 19.21
C PRO A 38 -9.61 1.76 18.68
N TRP A 39 -9.42 2.34 17.52
CA TRP A 39 -8.10 2.66 17.01
C TRP A 39 -7.70 4.03 17.52
N TYR A 40 -6.55 4.12 18.17
CA TYR A 40 -5.98 5.38 18.63
C TYR A 40 -4.77 5.76 17.78
N HIS A 41 -4.90 6.87 17.08
CA HIS A 41 -3.82 7.51 16.34
C HIS A 41 -3.18 8.56 17.25
N LEU A 42 -1.90 8.43 17.54
CA LEU A 42 -1.18 9.37 18.38
C LEU A 42 -0.05 10.02 17.59
N PHE A 43 0.14 11.31 17.83
CA PHE A 43 1.17 12.15 17.24
C PHE A 43 2.08 12.66 18.36
N VAL A 44 3.37 12.35 18.24
CA VAL A 44 4.39 12.82 19.17
C VAL A 44 5.01 14.10 18.64
N ILE A 45 4.92 15.17 19.38
CA ILE A 45 5.34 16.50 18.98
C ILE A 45 6.38 17.00 19.99
N HIS A 46 7.52 17.49 19.51
CA HIS A 46 8.58 18.12 20.28
C HIS A 46 8.90 19.51 19.72
N GLU A 47 8.81 20.54 20.58
CA GLU A 47 9.03 21.94 20.16
C GLU A 47 8.21 22.33 18.92
N GLY A 48 6.94 21.90 18.88
CA GLY A 48 6.01 22.17 17.77
C GLY A 48 6.27 21.38 16.50
N LYS A 49 7.23 20.44 16.49
CA LYS A 49 7.51 19.56 15.34
C LYS A 49 7.06 18.13 15.64
N GLN A 50 6.35 17.53 14.72
CA GLN A 50 6.01 16.11 14.82
C GLN A 50 7.27 15.26 14.64
N VAL A 51 7.55 14.41 15.64
CA VAL A 51 8.71 13.51 15.68
C VAL A 51 8.30 12.04 15.72
N GLY A 52 7.00 11.73 15.75
CA GLY A 52 6.55 10.35 15.73
C GLY A 52 5.06 10.22 15.49
N GLN A 53 4.68 9.03 15.09
CA GLN A 53 3.30 8.56 14.97
C GLN A 53 3.17 7.19 15.62
N ILE A 54 2.02 6.91 16.21
CA ILE A 54 1.75 5.64 16.86
C ILE A 54 0.31 5.27 16.55
N LEU A 55 0.09 4.01 16.19
CA LEU A 55 -1.24 3.43 16.11
C LEU A 55 -1.38 2.35 17.18
N ILE A 56 -2.48 2.36 17.92
CA ILE A 56 -2.90 1.29 18.84
C ILE A 56 -4.24 0.77 18.33
N THR A 57 -4.34 -0.54 18.17
CA THR A 57 -5.54 -1.21 17.65
C THR A 57 -6.06 -2.22 18.66
N HIS A 58 -7.24 -2.78 18.39
CA HIS A 58 -7.79 -3.88 19.20
C HIS A 58 -6.92 -5.16 19.18
N LYS A 59 -6.10 -5.35 18.14
CA LYS A 59 -5.16 -6.48 18.07
C LYS A 59 -3.93 -6.26 18.93
N GLN A 60 -3.60 -4.98 19.20
CA GLN A 60 -2.44 -4.56 20.00
C GLN A 60 -2.85 -3.42 20.92
N ASN A 61 -3.59 -3.75 21.97
CA ASN A 61 -4.16 -2.79 22.93
C ASN A 61 -3.16 -2.23 23.95
N ALA A 62 -1.90 -2.60 23.85
CA ALA A 62 -0.82 -2.07 24.66
C ALA A 62 0.44 -1.84 23.80
N ARG A 63 1.07 -0.69 23.95
CA ARG A 63 2.29 -0.36 23.21
C ARG A 63 3.27 0.41 24.08
N GLN A 64 4.52 -0.05 24.09
CA GLN A 64 5.65 0.72 24.57
C GLN A 64 6.23 1.56 23.44
N VAL A 65 6.47 2.83 23.69
CA VAL A 65 7.08 3.75 22.73
C VAL A 65 8.29 4.39 23.40
N LEU A 66 9.44 4.23 22.77
CA LEU A 66 10.71 4.78 23.23
C LEU A 66 11.05 6.01 22.38
N ILE A 67 11.37 7.11 23.05
CA ILE A 67 11.81 8.37 22.45
C ILE A 67 13.21 8.65 22.97
N GLY A 68 14.21 8.33 22.17
CA GLY A 68 15.62 8.42 22.54
C GLY A 68 16.42 9.40 21.68
N LYS A 69 17.73 9.46 21.95
CA LYS A 69 18.68 10.29 21.21
C LYS A 69 19.28 9.57 19.99
N THR A 70 19.05 8.27 19.86
CA THR A 70 19.59 7.43 18.78
C THR A 70 18.51 6.50 18.24
N VAL A 71 18.73 5.97 17.06
CA VAL A 71 17.88 4.96 16.44
C VAL A 71 17.68 3.76 17.37
N ALA A 72 18.75 3.22 17.94
CA ALA A 72 18.70 2.04 18.82
C ALA A 72 17.92 2.27 20.12
N THR A 73 17.69 3.52 20.51
CA THR A 73 16.97 3.91 21.73
C THR A 73 15.62 4.55 21.45
N SER A 74 15.12 4.43 20.19
CA SER A 74 13.83 4.95 19.75
C SER A 74 13.02 3.87 19.06
N SER A 75 11.71 3.91 19.21
CA SER A 75 10.81 3.07 18.44
C SER A 75 10.82 3.46 16.95
N ALA A 76 10.58 2.50 16.05
CA ALA A 76 10.67 2.69 14.60
C ALA A 76 9.75 3.77 14.02
N THR A 77 8.68 4.11 14.72
CA THR A 77 7.73 5.16 14.35
C THR A 77 8.06 6.52 14.94
N VAL A 78 9.22 6.64 15.62
CA VAL A 78 9.68 7.87 16.26
C VAL A 78 11.06 8.25 15.75
N PHE A 79 11.21 9.48 15.26
CA PHE A 79 12.51 10.01 14.84
C PHE A 79 13.33 10.42 16.07
N PRO A 80 14.60 9.99 16.17
CA PRO A 80 15.47 10.36 17.27
C PRO A 80 15.67 11.88 17.36
N SER A 81 15.71 12.41 18.58
CA SER A 81 16.00 13.82 18.84
C SER A 81 17.34 13.96 19.56
N LEU A 82 18.21 14.84 19.08
CA LEU A 82 19.53 15.09 19.68
C LEU A 82 19.43 15.62 21.12
N SER A 83 18.35 16.32 21.45
CA SER A 83 17.99 16.77 22.78
C SER A 83 16.55 16.42 23.07
N LEU A 84 16.28 15.93 24.27
CA LEU A 84 14.92 15.69 24.75
C LEU A 84 14.39 16.83 25.63
N VAL A 85 15.24 17.83 25.92
CA VAL A 85 14.83 19.05 26.66
C VAL A 85 13.89 19.87 25.80
N GLY A 86 12.80 20.35 26.40
CA GLY A 86 11.83 21.20 25.73
C GLY A 86 10.39 20.80 26.01
N HIS A 87 9.49 21.39 25.25
CA HIS A 87 8.06 21.16 25.36
C HIS A 87 7.64 19.97 24.47
N TRP A 88 6.88 19.05 25.06
CA TRP A 88 6.36 17.84 24.42
C TRP A 88 4.83 17.85 24.45
N GLU A 89 4.24 17.41 23.35
CA GLU A 89 2.82 17.21 23.23
C GLU A 89 2.53 15.86 22.58
N ILE A 90 1.64 15.07 23.18
CA ILE A 90 1.09 13.86 22.58
C ILE A 90 -0.37 14.16 22.21
N LYS A 91 -0.64 14.42 20.96
CA LYS A 91 -2.03 14.53 20.46
C LYS A 91 -2.56 13.16 20.08
N PHE A 92 -3.83 12.93 20.32
CA PHE A 92 -4.45 11.68 19.90
C PHE A 92 -5.86 11.90 19.33
N PHE A 93 -6.23 10.95 18.47
CA PHE A 93 -7.57 10.80 17.93
C PHE A 93 -7.97 9.33 18.03
N ALA A 94 -9.20 9.06 18.49
CA ALA A 94 -9.78 7.73 18.53
C ALA A 94 -10.80 7.57 17.41
N SER A 95 -10.69 6.47 16.64
CA SER A 95 -11.66 6.07 15.61
C SER A 95 -12.26 4.72 15.96
N GLN A 96 -13.32 4.31 15.28
CA GLN A 96 -14.03 3.03 15.49
C GLN A 96 -14.55 2.85 16.94
N ILE A 97 -15.10 3.92 17.51
CA ILE A 97 -15.64 3.90 18.87
C ILE A 97 -17.05 3.28 18.83
N ASP A 98 -17.16 2.05 19.33
CA ASP A 98 -18.43 1.32 19.39
C ASP A 98 -19.14 1.46 20.74
N ALA A 99 -18.40 1.77 21.81
CA ALA A 99 -18.92 1.89 23.16
C ALA A 99 -19.24 3.33 23.54
N GLU A 100 -20.06 3.51 24.58
CA GLU A 100 -20.39 4.84 25.09
C GLU A 100 -19.15 5.56 25.65
N ILE A 101 -18.23 4.82 26.27
CA ILE A 101 -16.99 5.35 26.86
C ILE A 101 -15.86 4.34 26.70
N GLU A 102 -14.75 4.80 26.17
CA GLU A 102 -13.49 4.04 26.06
C GLU A 102 -12.39 4.75 26.85
N GLU A 103 -11.37 4.02 27.28
CA GLU A 103 -10.26 4.58 28.05
C GLU A 103 -8.93 4.42 27.31
N LEU A 104 -8.19 5.53 27.20
CA LEU A 104 -6.78 5.54 26.82
C LEU A 104 -5.95 5.92 28.07
N THR A 105 -5.02 5.06 28.44
CA THR A 105 -4.05 5.35 29.50
C THR A 105 -2.68 5.63 28.88
N ILE A 106 -2.08 6.76 29.27
CA ILE A 106 -0.71 7.13 28.89
C ILE A 106 0.12 7.17 30.18
N SER A 107 1.12 6.30 30.28
CA SER A 107 2.09 6.31 31.37
C SER A 107 3.44 6.75 30.84
N ARG A 108 4.08 7.75 31.50
CA ARG A 108 5.40 8.26 31.13
C ARG A 108 6.44 7.94 32.21
N THR A 109 7.59 7.45 31.76
CA THR A 109 8.78 7.27 32.59
C THR A 109 9.97 7.97 31.95
N ASP A 110 10.68 8.79 32.73
CA ASP A 110 11.85 9.52 32.28
C ASP A 110 13.11 8.78 32.72
N HIS A 111 14.00 8.45 31.77
CA HIS A 111 15.27 7.76 32.02
C HIS A 111 16.43 8.73 31.92
N LEU A 112 17.15 8.97 33.06
CA LEU A 112 18.29 9.90 33.11
C LEU A 112 19.59 9.30 32.55
N ASN A 113 19.87 8.00 32.83
CA ASN A 113 21.22 7.44 32.62
C ASN A 113 21.26 6.06 31.99
N ALA A 114 20.18 5.38 31.76
CA ALA A 114 20.19 4.02 31.21
C ALA A 114 19.00 3.85 30.28
N PRO A 115 19.13 4.25 29.00
CA PRO A 115 18.06 4.08 28.04
C PRO A 115 17.79 2.59 27.79
N LEU A 116 16.54 2.25 27.58
CA LEU A 116 16.13 0.94 27.07
C LEU A 116 16.56 0.83 25.62
N VAL A 117 16.89 -0.36 25.19
CA VAL A 117 17.14 -0.67 23.78
C VAL A 117 15.83 -1.21 23.20
N ASP A 118 15.41 -0.67 22.09
CA ASP A 118 14.31 -1.26 21.32
C ASP A 118 14.75 -2.64 20.83
N GLY A 119 14.12 -3.68 21.34
CA GLY A 119 14.50 -5.07 21.06
C GLY A 119 14.35 -5.46 19.58
N GLU A 120 13.58 -4.69 18.82
CA GLU A 120 13.38 -4.89 17.38
C GLU A 120 14.36 -4.08 16.51
N SER A 121 14.90 -2.98 17.03
CA SER A 121 15.66 -1.97 16.27
C SER A 121 17.17 -1.99 16.51
N GLN A 122 17.78 -3.16 16.64
CA GLN A 122 19.21 -3.24 17.00
C GLN A 122 20.17 -2.65 15.95
N GLN A 123 19.79 -2.59 14.70
CA GLN A 123 20.61 -2.06 13.59
C GLN A 123 19.73 -1.41 12.51
N ASP A 124 18.76 -0.61 12.91
CA ASP A 124 17.85 0.04 11.98
C ASP A 124 18.55 1.09 11.11
N VAL A 125 18.00 1.26 9.95
CA VAL A 125 18.42 2.24 8.96
C VAL A 125 17.18 2.84 8.29
N VAL A 126 17.30 4.05 7.77
CA VAL A 126 16.23 4.63 6.95
C VAL A 126 15.96 3.78 5.71
N HIS A 127 14.75 3.84 5.20
CA HIS A 127 14.41 3.23 3.91
C HIS A 127 15.41 3.62 2.83
N GLU A 128 15.64 2.74 1.85
CA GLU A 128 16.51 2.90 0.66
C GLU A 128 17.92 2.34 0.78
N LEU A 129 18.22 1.50 1.74
CA LEU A 129 19.55 0.92 1.83
C LEU A 129 19.83 -0.23 0.87
N ALA A 130 18.86 -0.62 0.09
CA ALA A 130 19.03 -1.61 -0.96
C ALA A 130 19.70 -1.06 -2.23
N SER A 131 20.32 0.11 -2.16
CA SER A 131 21.10 0.69 -3.27
C SER A 131 22.22 -0.20 -3.83
N ASN A 132 22.52 -1.32 -3.17
CA ASN A 132 23.52 -2.29 -3.61
C ASN A 132 22.95 -3.44 -4.44
N LEU A 133 21.64 -3.52 -4.68
CA LEU A 133 21.06 -4.68 -5.36
C LEU A 133 21.23 -4.65 -6.88
N ASN A 134 21.70 -3.58 -7.50
CA ASN A 134 22.04 -3.45 -8.94
C ASN A 134 21.13 -4.27 -9.88
N LYS A 135 19.87 -4.51 -9.46
CA LYS A 135 18.90 -5.29 -10.22
C LYS A 135 18.23 -4.39 -11.26
N THR A 136 17.95 -4.92 -12.43
CA THR A 136 17.34 -4.21 -13.57
C THR A 136 16.29 -5.09 -14.25
N GLY A 137 15.39 -4.51 -14.99
CA GLY A 137 14.38 -5.23 -15.74
C GLY A 137 13.10 -5.42 -14.93
N TRP A 138 12.44 -6.55 -15.09
CA TRP A 138 11.23 -6.89 -14.36
C TRP A 138 11.59 -7.34 -12.95
N LEU A 139 11.11 -6.60 -11.97
CA LEU A 139 11.37 -6.87 -10.55
C LEU A 139 10.07 -7.17 -9.82
N LYS A 140 10.12 -8.22 -9.01
CA LYS A 140 8.99 -8.73 -8.23
C LYS A 140 8.86 -7.95 -6.93
N GLY A 141 7.72 -7.31 -6.71
CA GLY A 141 7.46 -6.54 -5.50
C GLY A 141 6.06 -6.72 -4.93
N ASP A 142 5.88 -6.17 -3.73
CA ASP A 142 4.59 -6.04 -3.06
C ASP A 142 4.35 -4.59 -2.66
N PHE A 143 3.15 -4.09 -2.88
CA PHE A 143 2.78 -2.69 -2.65
C PHE A 143 1.83 -2.49 -1.47
N HIS A 144 1.47 -3.57 -0.75
CA HIS A 144 0.55 -3.49 0.36
C HIS A 144 0.89 -4.50 1.45
N THR A 145 1.50 -4.02 2.54
CA THR A 145 2.01 -4.88 3.61
C THR A 145 1.84 -4.24 4.99
N HIS A 146 1.52 -5.04 5.99
CA HIS A 146 1.33 -4.61 7.37
C HIS A 146 2.24 -5.36 8.34
N THR A 147 2.60 -4.66 9.43
CA THR A 147 3.35 -5.23 10.55
C THR A 147 2.67 -4.90 11.87
N ILE A 148 3.32 -5.29 12.96
CA ILE A 148 2.87 -4.94 14.32
C ILE A 148 2.80 -3.42 14.58
N TYR A 149 3.29 -2.56 13.68
CA TYR A 149 3.18 -1.10 13.83
C TYR A 149 1.82 -0.55 13.44
N SER A 150 1.01 -1.32 12.74
CA SER A 150 -0.43 -1.11 12.62
C SER A 150 -1.20 -2.28 13.23
N ASP A 151 -1.78 -3.16 12.46
CA ASP A 151 -2.59 -4.27 12.95
C ASP A 151 -2.17 -5.63 12.35
N GLY A 152 -1.02 -5.67 11.66
CA GLY A 152 -0.38 -6.91 11.25
C GLY A 152 0.21 -7.68 12.42
N MET A 153 0.51 -8.96 12.21
CA MET A 153 1.06 -9.85 13.24
C MET A 153 2.57 -10.04 13.13
N MET A 154 3.17 -9.73 11.98
CA MET A 154 4.61 -9.87 11.76
C MET A 154 5.38 -8.69 12.35
N THR A 155 6.51 -8.96 12.98
CA THR A 155 7.55 -7.96 13.21
C THR A 155 8.16 -7.53 11.89
N ARG A 156 8.87 -6.40 11.84
CA ARG A 156 9.61 -5.98 10.63
C ARG A 156 10.62 -7.04 10.17
N GLN A 157 11.30 -7.71 11.10
CA GLN A 157 12.23 -8.79 10.79
C GLN A 157 11.52 -9.99 10.18
N ALA A 158 10.39 -10.42 10.75
CA ALA A 158 9.60 -11.52 10.23
C ALA A 158 9.04 -11.21 8.83
N ASN A 159 8.62 -9.96 8.60
CA ASN A 159 8.15 -9.50 7.29
C ASN A 159 9.29 -9.57 6.23
N LEU A 160 10.49 -9.11 6.57
CA LEU A 160 11.68 -9.23 5.72
C LEU A 160 12.03 -10.70 5.39
N GLU A 161 11.99 -11.59 6.37
CA GLU A 161 12.24 -13.02 6.16
C GLU A 161 11.17 -13.65 5.28
N SER A 162 9.90 -13.30 5.48
CA SER A 162 8.80 -13.73 4.61
C SER A 162 8.99 -13.22 3.18
N ALA A 163 9.35 -11.95 2.99
CA ALA A 163 9.63 -11.37 1.68
C ALA A 163 10.78 -12.10 0.95
N LYS A 164 11.85 -12.46 1.67
CA LYS A 164 12.96 -13.27 1.12
C LYS A 164 12.48 -14.66 0.71
N ASN A 165 11.69 -15.32 1.54
CA ASN A 165 11.15 -16.65 1.24
C ASN A 165 10.23 -16.63 0.01
N GLN A 166 9.54 -15.52 -0.24
CA GLN A 166 8.73 -15.30 -1.43
C GLN A 166 9.55 -14.80 -2.64
N ALA A 167 10.87 -14.69 -2.49
CA ALA A 167 11.79 -14.18 -3.52
C ALA A 167 11.38 -12.81 -4.07
N LEU A 168 10.94 -11.90 -3.19
CA LEU A 168 10.69 -10.52 -3.56
C LEU A 168 12.01 -9.78 -3.78
N ASP A 169 12.03 -8.88 -4.77
CA ASP A 169 13.12 -7.93 -4.98
C ASP A 169 12.96 -6.71 -4.07
N PHE A 170 11.73 -6.32 -3.84
CA PHE A 170 11.37 -5.19 -2.97
C PHE A 170 9.95 -5.35 -2.40
N PHE A 171 9.64 -4.54 -1.39
CA PHE A 171 8.26 -4.26 -1.00
C PHE A 171 8.13 -2.83 -0.45
N VAL A 172 6.88 -2.34 -0.41
CA VAL A 172 6.54 -1.04 0.15
C VAL A 172 5.79 -1.25 1.46
N THR A 173 6.21 -0.58 2.52
CA THR A 173 5.53 -0.63 3.81
C THR A 173 4.31 0.29 3.78
N THR A 174 3.16 -0.21 4.17
CA THR A 174 1.90 0.54 4.10
C THR A 174 1.08 0.38 5.37
N GLU A 175 1.72 0.64 6.50
CA GLU A 175 1.02 0.64 7.79
C GLU A 175 -0.16 1.61 7.78
N HIS A 176 -1.26 1.26 8.44
CA HIS A 176 -2.43 2.14 8.57
C HIS A 176 -2.07 3.46 9.25
N ASN A 177 -2.11 4.56 8.50
CA ASN A 177 -1.91 5.94 8.96
C ASN A 177 -0.58 6.19 9.69
N VAL A 178 0.39 5.29 9.58
CA VAL A 178 1.71 5.41 10.21
C VAL A 178 2.80 5.15 9.17
N VAL A 179 3.84 5.95 9.20
CA VAL A 179 5.06 5.71 8.42
C VAL A 179 6.13 5.13 9.34
N THR A 180 6.56 3.92 9.06
CA THR A 180 7.75 3.34 9.71
C THR A 180 8.99 3.88 9.01
N ALA A 181 9.67 4.84 9.65
CA ALA A 181 10.81 5.52 9.06
C ALA A 181 12.08 4.66 9.02
N LEU A 182 12.13 3.61 9.84
CA LEU A 182 13.32 2.81 10.08
C LEU A 182 13.01 1.32 9.87
N TRP A 183 13.97 0.61 9.25
CA TRP A 183 13.86 -0.84 9.03
C TRP A 183 15.16 -1.54 9.42
N PRO A 184 15.10 -2.82 9.83
CA PRO A 184 16.29 -3.59 10.11
C PRO A 184 17.23 -3.64 8.90
N ARG A 185 18.52 -3.47 9.14
CA ARG A 185 19.52 -3.47 8.07
C ARG A 185 19.61 -4.83 7.40
N GLN A 186 19.53 -4.84 6.09
CA GLN A 186 19.71 -6.02 5.26
C GLN A 186 20.06 -5.60 3.82
N ASP A 187 20.44 -6.53 2.96
CA ASP A 187 20.93 -6.29 1.60
C ASP A 187 20.32 -7.23 0.53
N GLU A 188 19.29 -7.97 0.87
CA GLU A 188 18.68 -8.95 -0.04
C GLU A 188 17.37 -8.46 -0.68
N VAL A 189 16.53 -7.73 0.06
CA VAL A 189 15.24 -7.20 -0.38
C VAL A 189 15.20 -5.70 -0.15
N ALA A 190 14.83 -4.91 -1.14
CA ALA A 190 14.65 -3.48 -0.95
C ALA A 190 13.36 -3.19 -0.17
N VAL A 191 13.41 -2.27 0.79
CA VAL A 191 12.24 -1.80 1.52
C VAL A 191 12.03 -0.32 1.25
N TYR A 192 10.85 0.04 0.77
CA TYR A 192 10.51 1.44 0.49
C TYR A 192 9.37 1.89 1.40
N GLY A 193 9.42 3.16 1.79
CA GLY A 193 8.39 3.76 2.62
C GLY A 193 7.08 3.99 1.87
N GLY A 194 6.00 3.84 2.59
CA GLY A 194 4.65 4.11 2.17
C GLY A 194 3.75 4.23 3.39
N CYS A 195 2.47 4.44 3.15
CA CYS A 195 1.45 4.49 4.20
C CYS A 195 0.09 4.21 3.57
N GLU A 196 -0.68 3.36 4.19
CA GLU A 196 -2.08 3.24 3.87
C GLU A 196 -2.87 4.29 4.64
N LEU A 197 -3.39 5.29 3.91
CA LEU A 197 -4.32 6.26 4.46
C LEU A 197 -5.69 5.59 4.63
N THR A 198 -5.95 5.16 5.85
CA THR A 198 -7.14 4.42 6.27
C THR A 198 -8.15 5.37 6.87
N THR A 199 -9.34 5.43 6.28
CA THR A 199 -10.39 6.37 6.65
C THR A 199 -11.78 5.72 6.57
N PRO A 200 -12.83 6.34 7.12
CA PRO A 200 -14.21 5.88 6.93
C PRO A 200 -14.69 5.93 5.48
N PHE A 201 -13.96 6.58 4.58
CA PHE A 201 -14.29 6.72 3.15
C PHE A 201 -13.54 5.72 2.27
N GLY A 202 -12.90 4.73 2.87
CA GLY A 202 -12.08 3.74 2.22
C GLY A 202 -10.58 3.97 2.42
N HIS A 203 -9.77 3.16 1.73
CA HIS A 203 -8.33 3.13 1.92
C HIS A 203 -7.58 3.48 0.63
N THR A 204 -6.43 4.13 0.79
CA THR A 204 -5.53 4.44 -0.32
C THR A 204 -4.08 4.42 0.13
N ASN A 205 -3.20 3.81 -0.66
CA ASN A 205 -1.78 3.85 -0.40
C ASN A 205 -1.15 5.11 -0.97
N PHE A 206 -0.27 5.72 -0.19
CA PHE A 206 0.74 6.64 -0.68
C PHE A 206 2.08 5.90 -0.71
N LEU A 207 2.58 5.62 -1.91
CA LEU A 207 3.76 4.80 -2.16
C LEU A 207 4.99 5.69 -2.36
N GLY A 208 6.11 5.28 -1.79
CA GLY A 208 7.40 5.96 -1.95
C GLY A 208 7.58 7.19 -1.04
N ILE A 209 6.90 7.23 0.09
CA ILE A 209 7.03 8.29 1.09
C ILE A 209 7.91 7.85 2.25
N ASP A 210 8.57 8.80 2.88
CA ASP A 210 9.46 8.59 4.05
C ASP A 210 9.13 9.54 5.22
N ARG A 211 7.99 10.21 5.14
CA ARG A 211 7.48 11.13 6.15
C ARG A 211 5.97 10.94 6.35
N PRO A 212 5.45 11.26 7.54
CA PRO A 212 4.02 11.17 7.82
C PRO A 212 3.16 11.91 6.79
N LEU A 213 2.05 11.28 6.36
CA LEU A 213 1.01 11.92 5.54
C LEU A 213 0.16 12.86 6.38
N LEU A 214 -0.17 12.40 7.59
CA LEU A 214 -0.97 13.12 8.55
C LEU A 214 -0.04 13.76 9.57
N ASP A 215 -0.32 14.99 9.90
CA ASP A 215 0.15 15.62 11.13
C ASP A 215 -1.06 15.87 12.05
N ALA A 216 -0.80 16.46 13.21
CA ALA A 216 -1.86 16.78 14.15
C ALA A 216 -2.93 17.74 13.58
N THR A 217 -2.67 18.44 12.48
CA THR A 217 -3.64 19.32 11.80
C THR A 217 -4.52 18.56 10.84
N GLY A 218 -4.06 17.41 10.34
CA GLY A 218 -4.81 16.51 9.45
C GLY A 218 -5.80 15.59 10.16
N MET A 219 -5.82 15.56 11.50
CA MET A 219 -6.73 14.70 12.28
C MET A 219 -8.21 14.82 11.89
N PRO A 220 -8.76 16.01 11.55
CA PRO A 220 -10.15 16.11 11.06
C PRO A 220 -10.45 15.29 9.81
N GLY A 221 -9.46 14.94 9.00
CA GLY A 221 -9.62 14.08 7.81
C GLY A 221 -10.18 12.69 8.09
N PHE A 222 -10.12 12.23 9.36
CA PHE A 222 -10.74 10.96 9.76
C PHE A 222 -12.26 10.99 9.90
N VAL A 223 -12.89 12.17 9.85
CA VAL A 223 -14.33 12.33 10.07
C VAL A 223 -15.01 13.24 9.05
N ASP A 224 -14.26 13.90 8.18
CA ASP A 224 -14.76 14.92 7.27
C ASP A 224 -14.10 14.79 5.89
N GLU A 225 -14.92 14.62 4.85
CA GLU A 225 -14.46 14.44 3.46
C GLU A 225 -13.63 15.62 2.96
N GLN A 226 -14.00 16.86 3.29
CA GLN A 226 -13.27 18.04 2.84
C GLN A 226 -11.89 18.12 3.49
N ALA A 227 -11.80 17.78 4.79
CA ALA A 227 -10.53 17.72 5.49
C ALA A 227 -9.65 16.58 4.96
N LEU A 228 -10.23 15.41 4.65
CA LEU A 228 -9.51 14.32 4.03
C LEU A 228 -8.98 14.71 2.63
N MET A 229 -9.81 15.37 1.83
CA MET A 229 -9.38 15.87 0.53
C MET A 229 -8.21 16.83 0.65
N ALA A 230 -8.20 17.72 1.64
CA ALA A 230 -7.08 18.62 1.91
C ALA A 230 -5.79 17.87 2.28
N VAL A 231 -5.88 16.76 3.02
CA VAL A 231 -4.72 15.88 3.29
C VAL A 231 -4.20 15.26 1.99
N ILE A 232 -5.09 14.74 1.14
CA ILE A 232 -4.71 14.16 -0.15
C ILE A 232 -4.04 15.21 -1.05
N GLU A 233 -4.62 16.41 -1.15
CA GLU A 233 -4.07 17.52 -1.93
C GLU A 233 -2.69 17.97 -1.42
N ALA A 234 -2.53 18.10 -0.11
CA ALA A 234 -1.24 18.49 0.50
C ALA A 234 -0.12 17.46 0.26
N ASN A 235 -0.47 16.21 -0.02
CA ASN A 235 0.47 15.13 -0.29
C ASN A 235 0.66 14.85 -1.79
N GLN A 236 0.03 15.61 -2.68
CA GLN A 236 0.31 15.48 -4.10
C GLN A 236 1.78 15.77 -4.40
N GLY A 237 2.45 14.86 -5.11
CA GLY A 237 3.89 14.93 -5.38
C GLY A 237 4.78 14.36 -4.27
N ASN A 238 4.21 13.97 -3.12
CA ASN A 238 4.89 13.20 -2.09
C ASN A 238 4.57 11.70 -2.30
N GLY A 239 5.38 11.02 -3.12
CA GLY A 239 5.07 9.67 -3.58
C GLY A 239 3.98 9.62 -4.66
N ILE A 240 3.27 8.51 -4.74
CA ILE A 240 2.12 8.29 -5.64
C ILE A 240 0.93 7.74 -4.87
N MET A 241 -0.27 8.18 -5.25
CA MET A 241 -1.53 7.69 -4.68
C MET A 241 -2.01 6.45 -5.47
N SER A 242 -2.39 5.40 -4.73
CA SER A 242 -3.00 4.18 -5.25
C SER A 242 -4.27 3.85 -4.47
N ILE A 243 -5.41 3.71 -5.14
CA ILE A 243 -6.65 3.28 -4.48
C ILE A 243 -6.53 1.79 -4.14
N ASN A 244 -6.76 1.43 -2.86
CA ASN A 244 -6.68 0.06 -2.37
C ASN A 244 -8.03 -0.64 -2.49
N HIS A 245 -8.02 -1.95 -2.77
CA HIS A 245 -9.20 -2.83 -2.73
C HIS A 245 -10.55 -2.09 -2.90
N PRO A 246 -10.79 -1.42 -4.04
CA PRO A 246 -11.79 -0.37 -4.20
C PRO A 246 -13.24 -0.80 -3.94
N PHE A 247 -13.51 -2.11 -3.91
CA PHE A 247 -14.85 -2.68 -3.71
C PHE A 247 -14.94 -3.67 -2.54
N LEU A 248 -13.92 -3.75 -1.69
CA LEU A 248 -13.94 -4.62 -0.52
C LEU A 248 -14.70 -3.96 0.64
N ASP A 249 -15.94 -4.36 0.86
CA ASP A 249 -16.72 -3.90 2.00
C ASP A 249 -16.18 -4.48 3.34
N PRO A 250 -16.11 -3.67 4.42
CA PRO A 250 -16.57 -2.29 4.58
C PRO A 250 -15.50 -1.23 4.26
N TRP A 251 -14.36 -1.59 3.68
CA TRP A 251 -13.20 -0.71 3.43
C TRP A 251 -13.16 -0.15 2.00
N ALA A 252 -14.22 -0.38 1.23
CA ALA A 252 -14.34 0.09 -0.15
C ALA A 252 -14.14 1.61 -0.28
N TRP A 253 -13.46 2.03 -1.35
CA TRP A 253 -13.21 3.45 -1.61
C TRP A 253 -14.48 4.17 -2.04
N THR A 254 -14.86 5.21 -1.30
CA THR A 254 -16.09 5.99 -1.54
C THR A 254 -15.86 7.49 -1.74
N LEU A 255 -14.65 8.01 -1.41
CA LEU A 255 -14.34 9.42 -1.58
C LEU A 255 -14.26 9.78 -3.07
N ASP A 256 -14.93 10.87 -3.45
CA ASP A 256 -14.91 11.39 -4.83
C ASP A 256 -13.63 12.21 -5.08
N VAL A 257 -12.54 11.52 -5.44
CA VAL A 257 -11.27 12.18 -5.73
C VAL A 257 -11.12 12.53 -7.22
N PRO A 258 -10.40 13.63 -7.55
CA PRO A 258 -9.94 13.86 -8.92
C PRO A 258 -9.06 12.70 -9.41
N LEU A 259 -9.41 12.10 -10.54
CA LEU A 259 -8.64 10.99 -11.12
C LEU A 259 -7.20 11.39 -11.49
N ALA A 260 -6.95 12.68 -11.67
CA ALA A 260 -5.60 13.22 -11.87
C ALA A 260 -4.65 13.00 -10.67
N TYR A 261 -5.18 12.73 -9.47
CA TYR A 261 -4.39 12.41 -8.28
C TYR A 261 -4.04 10.92 -8.18
N VAL A 262 -4.79 10.06 -8.88
CA VAL A 262 -4.66 8.61 -8.81
C VAL A 262 -3.67 8.12 -9.86
N SER A 263 -2.57 7.53 -9.43
CA SER A 263 -1.56 6.95 -10.34
C SER A 263 -1.79 5.47 -10.59
N SER A 264 -2.28 4.75 -9.58
CA SER A 264 -2.53 3.31 -9.65
C SER A 264 -3.75 2.91 -8.82
N MET A 265 -4.19 1.69 -9.01
CA MET A 265 -5.21 1.05 -8.18
C MET A 265 -4.91 -0.43 -8.01
N GLU A 266 -5.29 -0.98 -6.88
CA GLU A 266 -5.22 -2.42 -6.66
C GLU A 266 -6.30 -3.14 -7.46
N LEU A 267 -5.84 -4.12 -8.23
CA LEU A 267 -6.70 -5.01 -9.02
C LEU A 267 -6.94 -6.33 -8.29
N ILE A 268 -5.89 -6.89 -7.71
CA ILE A 268 -5.92 -8.11 -6.92
C ILE A 268 -5.31 -7.75 -5.55
N ASN A 269 -6.11 -7.86 -4.50
CA ASN A 269 -5.71 -7.62 -3.12
C ASN A 269 -6.02 -8.86 -2.31
N ASP A 270 -5.14 -9.27 -1.41
CA ASP A 270 -5.21 -10.47 -0.54
C ASP A 270 -6.13 -11.57 -1.08
N PRO A 271 -5.70 -12.32 -2.10
CA PRO A 271 -6.56 -13.28 -2.79
C PRO A 271 -6.88 -14.53 -1.94
N THR A 272 -6.42 -14.57 -0.70
CA THR A 272 -6.76 -15.61 0.27
C THR A 272 -7.92 -15.21 1.17
N TYR A 273 -8.29 -13.92 1.21
CA TYR A 273 -9.48 -13.43 1.86
C TYR A 273 -10.68 -13.52 0.90
N ARG A 274 -11.66 -14.38 1.21
CA ARG A 274 -12.72 -14.79 0.25
C ARG A 274 -13.60 -13.65 -0.28
N ASP A 275 -13.83 -12.63 0.53
CA ASP A 275 -14.66 -11.50 0.10
C ASP A 275 -13.97 -10.69 -1.00
N ASN A 276 -12.65 -10.84 -1.17
CA ASN A 276 -11.89 -10.22 -2.23
C ASN A 276 -12.15 -10.78 -3.63
N ASP A 277 -12.67 -12.00 -3.78
CA ASP A 277 -12.99 -12.55 -5.10
C ASP A 277 -13.99 -11.65 -5.86
N ALA A 278 -15.09 -11.28 -5.20
CA ALA A 278 -16.09 -10.40 -5.80
C ALA A 278 -15.60 -8.96 -5.96
N ALA A 279 -14.78 -8.47 -5.03
CA ALA A 279 -14.18 -7.15 -5.11
C ALA A 279 -13.17 -7.05 -6.26
N THR A 280 -12.36 -8.10 -6.48
CA THR A 280 -11.42 -8.23 -7.60
C THR A 280 -12.15 -8.11 -8.95
N ILE A 281 -13.23 -8.85 -9.16
CA ILE A 281 -14.00 -8.80 -10.42
C ILE A 281 -14.46 -7.35 -10.69
N LYS A 282 -15.05 -6.68 -9.68
CA LYS A 282 -15.50 -5.29 -9.81
C LYS A 282 -14.34 -4.30 -10.05
N ALA A 283 -13.16 -4.55 -9.44
CA ALA A 283 -11.98 -3.71 -9.66
C ALA A 283 -11.52 -3.77 -11.13
N PHE A 284 -11.57 -4.94 -11.77
CA PHE A 284 -11.26 -5.09 -13.18
C PHE A 284 -12.30 -4.45 -14.12
N ASP A 285 -13.59 -4.45 -13.72
CA ASP A 285 -14.64 -3.74 -14.46
C ASP A 285 -14.38 -2.22 -14.40
N LEU A 286 -14.17 -1.67 -13.19
CA LEU A 286 -13.81 -0.26 -13.02
C LEU A 286 -12.55 0.11 -13.80
N TRP A 287 -11.54 -0.75 -13.79
CA TRP A 287 -10.31 -0.51 -14.52
C TRP A 287 -10.53 -0.42 -16.03
N SER A 288 -11.41 -1.29 -16.57
CA SER A 288 -11.83 -1.25 -17.98
C SER A 288 -12.54 0.07 -18.29
N ALA A 289 -13.46 0.52 -17.42
CA ALA A 289 -14.16 1.79 -17.54
C ALA A 289 -13.19 2.99 -17.55
N LEU A 290 -12.25 3.03 -16.63
CA LEU A 290 -11.21 4.07 -16.57
C LEU A 290 -10.45 4.17 -17.88
N TRP A 291 -9.97 3.03 -18.41
CA TRP A 291 -9.26 3.00 -19.69
C TRP A 291 -10.17 3.39 -20.85
N ASN A 292 -11.44 2.99 -20.86
CA ASN A 292 -12.41 3.40 -21.87
C ASN A 292 -12.65 4.91 -21.86
N HIS A 293 -12.59 5.55 -20.70
CA HIS A 293 -12.70 7.00 -20.56
C HIS A 293 -11.37 7.76 -20.79
N GLY A 294 -10.29 7.05 -21.15
CA GLY A 294 -8.98 7.65 -21.42
C GLY A 294 -8.11 7.85 -20.17
N TRP A 295 -8.55 7.42 -18.99
CA TRP A 295 -7.74 7.40 -17.78
C TRP A 295 -6.88 6.14 -17.72
N GLN A 296 -5.61 6.29 -18.08
CA GLN A 296 -4.64 5.19 -18.13
C GLN A 296 -4.06 4.91 -16.75
N ILE A 297 -4.89 4.53 -15.81
CA ILE A 297 -4.51 4.18 -14.44
C ILE A 297 -3.74 2.85 -14.45
N THR A 298 -2.63 2.80 -13.72
CA THR A 298 -1.79 1.61 -13.61
C THR A 298 -2.46 0.58 -12.71
N GLY A 299 -2.51 -0.67 -13.15
CA GLY A 299 -2.94 -1.79 -12.32
C GLY A 299 -1.79 -2.33 -11.47
N ILE A 300 -2.00 -2.47 -10.17
CA ILE A 300 -1.08 -3.15 -9.26
C ILE A 300 -1.82 -4.20 -8.45
N GLY A 301 -1.11 -5.05 -7.76
CA GLY A 301 -1.62 -5.95 -6.73
C GLY A 301 -0.90 -5.69 -5.42
N GLY A 302 -1.51 -6.07 -4.33
CA GLY A 302 -0.96 -6.00 -2.99
C GLY A 302 -1.40 -7.18 -2.15
N SER A 303 -0.52 -7.73 -1.33
CA SER A 303 -0.87 -8.88 -0.49
C SER A 303 -1.77 -8.50 0.67
N ASP A 304 -1.72 -7.24 1.10
CA ASP A 304 -2.43 -6.77 2.30
C ASP A 304 -2.19 -7.70 3.51
N SER A 305 -0.97 -8.20 3.60
CA SER A 305 -0.58 -9.30 4.46
C SER A 305 -0.58 -8.87 5.93
N HIS A 306 -1.50 -9.43 6.72
CA HIS A 306 -1.67 -9.17 8.15
C HIS A 306 -1.27 -10.34 9.05
N LEU A 307 -1.21 -11.56 8.51
CA LEU A 307 -1.06 -12.79 9.28
C LEU A 307 0.41 -13.23 9.37
N LEU A 308 0.71 -14.15 10.29
CA LEU A 308 1.98 -14.86 10.26
C LEU A 308 2.05 -15.78 9.03
N PRO A 309 3.27 -16.09 8.52
CA PRO A 309 3.41 -16.82 7.24
C PRO A 309 2.74 -18.20 7.16
N ASP A 310 2.50 -18.84 8.32
CA ASP A 310 1.82 -20.14 8.38
C ASP A 310 0.33 -20.03 8.71
N ASP A 311 -0.16 -18.84 9.01
CA ASP A 311 -1.54 -18.60 9.40
C ASP A 311 -2.43 -18.41 8.17
N LYS A 312 -3.70 -18.82 8.34
CA LYS A 312 -4.74 -18.72 7.29
C LYS A 312 -5.99 -18.06 7.84
N TYR A 313 -6.73 -17.40 6.97
CA TYR A 313 -8.12 -17.08 7.30
C TYR A 313 -8.94 -18.37 7.49
N PRO A 314 -10.02 -18.31 8.30
CA PRO A 314 -10.80 -19.51 8.66
C PRO A 314 -11.28 -20.34 7.46
N ASP A 315 -11.57 -19.68 6.35
CA ASP A 315 -12.10 -20.32 5.15
C ASP A 315 -11.09 -20.37 3.98
N ALA A 316 -9.81 -20.02 4.23
CA ALA A 316 -8.78 -20.03 3.21
C ALA A 316 -8.10 -21.39 3.07
N ASP A 317 -7.82 -21.77 1.83
CA ASP A 317 -7.07 -22.99 1.53
C ASP A 317 -5.55 -22.80 1.69
N MET A 318 -5.08 -21.55 1.52
CA MET A 318 -3.67 -21.17 1.55
C MET A 318 -3.41 -20.06 2.59
N PRO A 319 -2.17 -19.94 3.10
CA PRO A 319 -1.78 -18.81 3.92
C PRO A 319 -1.85 -17.48 3.15
N SER A 320 -2.13 -16.36 3.86
CA SER A 320 -1.95 -15.01 3.34
C SER A 320 -0.48 -14.65 3.42
N LEU A 321 0.18 -14.53 2.27
CA LEU A 321 1.63 -14.34 2.20
C LEU A 321 1.95 -13.00 1.54
N ILE A 322 2.96 -12.31 2.08
CA ILE A 322 3.56 -11.18 1.38
C ILE A 322 3.99 -11.60 -0.03
N GLY A 323 3.62 -10.80 -1.04
CA GLY A 323 3.91 -11.09 -2.45
C GLY A 323 2.93 -12.06 -3.12
N ASP A 324 1.77 -12.35 -2.53
CA ASP A 324 0.63 -13.00 -3.17
C ASP A 324 -0.61 -12.05 -3.12
N PRO A 325 -0.91 -11.35 -4.23
CA PRO A 325 -0.24 -11.35 -5.53
C PRO A 325 1.08 -10.55 -5.51
N ALA A 326 1.98 -10.88 -6.42
CA ALA A 326 3.13 -10.03 -6.70
C ALA A 326 2.82 -9.06 -7.85
N THR A 327 3.32 -7.83 -7.72
CA THR A 327 3.40 -6.88 -8.82
C THR A 327 4.82 -6.87 -9.37
N TYR A 328 4.97 -7.12 -10.67
CA TYR A 328 6.22 -6.97 -11.39
C TYR A 328 6.28 -5.59 -12.00
N VAL A 329 7.34 -4.84 -11.72
CA VAL A 329 7.58 -3.50 -12.28
C VAL A 329 8.86 -3.51 -13.09
N PHE A 330 8.82 -2.94 -14.30
CA PHE A 330 10.02 -2.76 -15.10
C PHE A 330 10.78 -1.51 -14.64
N VAL A 331 12.05 -1.69 -14.28
CA VAL A 331 12.93 -0.62 -13.82
C VAL A 331 14.31 -0.66 -14.47
N GLU A 332 14.92 0.49 -14.67
CA GLU A 332 16.29 0.58 -15.16
C GLU A 332 17.31 0.16 -14.09
N THR A 333 17.01 0.47 -12.84
CA THR A 333 17.81 0.07 -11.66
C THR A 333 16.88 0.08 -10.45
N LEU A 334 17.04 -0.89 -9.55
CA LEU A 334 16.22 -1.00 -8.35
C LEU A 334 16.52 0.14 -7.38
N THR A 335 15.69 1.16 -7.44
CA THR A 335 15.60 2.28 -6.49
C THR A 335 14.13 2.62 -6.27
N ARG A 336 13.81 3.27 -5.14
CA ARG A 336 12.46 3.79 -4.90
C ARG A 336 11.94 4.59 -6.08
N ASP A 337 12.72 5.58 -6.50
CA ASP A 337 12.29 6.51 -7.55
C ASP A 337 12.05 5.80 -8.89
N ASN A 338 12.89 4.83 -9.26
CA ASN A 338 12.69 4.07 -10.49
C ASN A 338 11.47 3.13 -10.41
N VAL A 339 11.14 2.58 -9.25
CA VAL A 339 9.89 1.83 -9.03
C VAL A 339 8.69 2.75 -9.25
N LEU A 340 8.70 3.96 -8.66
CA LEU A 340 7.62 4.93 -8.87
C LEU A 340 7.53 5.40 -10.33
N VAL A 341 8.67 5.57 -11.01
CA VAL A 341 8.72 5.87 -12.46
C VAL A 341 8.10 4.72 -13.27
N GLY A 342 8.43 3.47 -12.96
CA GLY A 342 7.86 2.28 -13.61
C GLY A 342 6.33 2.22 -13.47
N ILE A 343 5.80 2.51 -12.27
CA ILE A 343 4.36 2.59 -12.04
C ILE A 343 3.73 3.73 -12.87
N LYS A 344 4.30 4.94 -12.82
CA LYS A 344 3.79 6.09 -13.62
C LYS A 344 3.88 5.84 -15.12
N ALA A 345 4.88 5.08 -15.56
CA ALA A 345 5.01 4.63 -16.95
C ALA A 345 4.07 3.48 -17.31
N LYS A 346 3.34 2.93 -16.31
CA LYS A 346 2.39 1.83 -16.48
C LYS A 346 3.04 0.48 -16.81
N HIS A 347 4.34 0.36 -16.57
CA HIS A 347 5.11 -0.86 -16.85
C HIS A 347 4.95 -1.86 -15.70
N THR A 348 3.75 -2.44 -15.58
CA THR A 348 3.40 -3.36 -14.50
C THR A 348 2.67 -4.61 -15.00
N LYS A 349 2.91 -5.70 -14.29
CA LYS A 349 2.20 -6.99 -14.41
C LYS A 349 1.84 -7.44 -12.99
N VAL A 350 0.67 -8.03 -12.82
CA VAL A 350 0.23 -8.62 -11.55
C VAL A 350 0.08 -10.12 -11.74
N SER A 351 0.60 -10.92 -10.83
CA SER A 351 0.46 -12.37 -10.92
C SER A 351 0.67 -13.06 -9.58
N ARG A 352 -0.11 -14.11 -9.33
CA ARG A 352 -0.04 -15.00 -8.17
C ARG A 352 0.91 -16.17 -8.36
N PHE A 353 1.29 -16.52 -9.57
CA PHE A 353 1.99 -17.78 -9.86
C PHE A 353 3.32 -17.61 -10.60
N GLY A 354 3.79 -16.39 -10.77
CA GLY A 354 5.06 -16.08 -11.41
C GLY A 354 4.92 -15.03 -12.50
N GLU A 355 6.05 -14.61 -13.05
CA GLU A 355 6.07 -13.58 -14.08
C GLU A 355 5.41 -14.07 -15.38
N ILE A 356 4.50 -13.29 -15.92
CA ILE A 356 3.89 -13.47 -17.25
C ILE A 356 4.63 -12.62 -18.27
N ASN A 357 4.76 -13.08 -19.52
CA ASN A 357 5.49 -12.35 -20.56
C ASN A 357 4.60 -12.00 -21.73
N LEU A 358 4.58 -10.71 -22.10
CA LEU A 358 3.90 -10.19 -23.27
C LEU A 358 4.93 -9.91 -24.35
N VAL A 359 4.74 -10.55 -25.51
CA VAL A 359 5.58 -10.35 -26.70
C VAL A 359 4.73 -10.07 -27.92
N SER A 360 5.32 -9.53 -28.97
CA SER A 360 4.67 -9.37 -30.28
C SER A 360 5.55 -9.92 -31.39
N GLN A 361 4.94 -10.59 -32.33
CA GLN A 361 5.64 -11.04 -33.58
C GLN A 361 6.06 -9.84 -34.42
N ASP A 362 5.39 -8.71 -34.31
CA ASP A 362 5.64 -7.50 -35.10
C ASP A 362 6.74 -6.62 -34.51
N LYS A 363 7.00 -6.71 -33.17
CA LYS A 363 7.90 -5.80 -32.45
C LYS A 363 8.94 -6.52 -31.59
N GLY A 364 8.67 -7.75 -31.13
CA GLY A 364 9.44 -8.44 -30.10
C GLY A 364 8.86 -8.17 -28.70
N ASP A 365 9.72 -7.90 -27.73
CA ASP A 365 9.28 -7.60 -26.37
C ASP A 365 8.43 -6.34 -26.30
N ILE A 366 7.35 -6.40 -25.53
CA ILE A 366 6.43 -5.30 -25.31
C ILE A 366 6.42 -4.98 -23.82
N LEU A 367 6.55 -3.70 -23.51
CA LEU A 367 6.32 -3.21 -22.17
C LEU A 367 4.83 -2.92 -21.98
N PRO A 368 4.14 -3.59 -21.03
CA PRO A 368 2.83 -3.15 -20.59
C PRO A 368 2.77 -1.64 -20.37
N GLY A 369 1.64 -1.01 -20.69
CA GLY A 369 1.45 0.42 -20.57
C GLY A 369 2.04 1.28 -21.70
N GLU A 370 2.77 0.69 -22.65
CA GLU A 370 3.32 1.48 -23.76
C GLU A 370 2.27 1.80 -24.85
N GLN A 371 2.47 2.94 -25.48
CA GLN A 371 1.73 3.29 -26.70
C GLN A 371 2.38 2.61 -27.91
N LEU A 372 1.58 1.83 -28.64
CA LEU A 372 2.04 1.04 -29.79
C LEU A 372 1.78 1.77 -31.12
N THR A 373 2.56 1.41 -32.14
CA THR A 373 2.33 1.85 -33.51
C THR A 373 1.29 0.95 -34.19
N THR A 374 0.59 1.46 -35.21
CA THR A 374 -0.54 0.82 -35.88
C THR A 374 -0.20 -0.50 -36.61
N ASN A 375 1.08 -0.78 -36.82
CA ASN A 375 1.55 -2.03 -37.43
C ASN A 375 1.77 -3.17 -36.39
N VAL A 376 1.69 -2.89 -35.09
CA VAL A 376 1.77 -3.92 -34.05
C VAL A 376 0.37 -4.48 -33.80
N ARG A 377 0.12 -5.68 -34.22
CA ARG A 377 -1.21 -6.33 -34.18
C ARG A 377 -1.19 -7.76 -33.67
N ASN A 378 -0.02 -8.43 -33.67
CA ASN A 378 0.10 -9.83 -33.29
C ASN A 378 0.75 -9.94 -31.89
N PHE A 379 0.00 -10.48 -30.95
CA PHE A 379 0.37 -10.59 -29.55
C PHE A 379 0.44 -12.04 -29.10
N GLU A 380 1.34 -12.29 -28.18
CA GLU A 380 1.50 -13.56 -27.49
C GLU A 380 1.70 -13.30 -26.00
N LEU A 381 0.88 -13.95 -25.16
CA LEU A 381 1.06 -14.02 -23.73
C LEU A 381 1.62 -15.37 -23.35
N GLN A 382 2.75 -15.38 -22.65
CA GLN A 382 3.40 -16.58 -22.13
C GLN A 382 3.21 -16.64 -20.63
N LEU A 383 2.56 -17.70 -20.16
CA LEU A 383 2.40 -18.00 -18.73
C LEU A 383 3.55 -18.89 -18.27
N PRO A 384 4.02 -18.75 -17.01
CA PRO A 384 5.06 -19.61 -16.47
C PRO A 384 4.56 -21.06 -16.32
N ALA A 385 5.49 -22.02 -16.35
CA ALA A 385 5.15 -23.44 -16.19
C ALA A 385 4.55 -23.78 -14.82
N THR A 386 4.67 -22.87 -13.87
CA THR A 386 4.07 -22.96 -12.53
C THR A 386 2.58 -22.59 -12.51
N THR A 387 2.03 -22.11 -13.62
CA THR A 387 0.59 -21.78 -13.70
C THR A 387 -0.23 -23.05 -13.42
N PRO A 388 -1.13 -23.01 -12.42
CA PRO A 388 -2.00 -24.14 -12.12
C PRO A 388 -2.90 -24.54 -13.28
N ALA A 389 -3.27 -25.83 -13.34
CA ALA A 389 -4.19 -26.31 -14.35
C ALA A 389 -5.61 -25.73 -14.18
N GLY A 390 -6.31 -25.53 -15.29
CA GLY A 390 -7.69 -25.05 -15.29
C GLY A 390 -7.83 -23.52 -15.38
N TYR A 391 -6.75 -22.78 -15.58
CA TYR A 391 -6.82 -21.35 -15.84
C TYR A 391 -7.25 -21.05 -17.28
N LEU A 392 -7.94 -19.91 -17.43
CA LEU A 392 -8.41 -19.37 -18.69
C LEU A 392 -7.76 -17.99 -18.92
N THR A 393 -7.06 -17.83 -20.04
CA THR A 393 -6.63 -16.52 -20.53
C THR A 393 -7.74 -15.89 -21.36
N GLU A 394 -8.12 -14.66 -21.05
CA GLU A 394 -9.05 -13.84 -21.83
C GLU A 394 -8.31 -12.62 -22.37
N TRP A 395 -8.30 -12.45 -23.70
CA TRP A 395 -7.85 -11.22 -24.35
C TRP A 395 -8.99 -10.22 -24.38
N ILE A 396 -8.72 -9.00 -23.94
CA ILE A 396 -9.71 -7.94 -23.77
C ILE A 396 -9.27 -6.72 -24.58
N LEU A 397 -10.08 -6.36 -25.55
CA LEU A 397 -9.93 -5.15 -26.36
C LEU A 397 -11.05 -4.18 -26.01
N ASP A 398 -10.72 -2.99 -25.56
CA ASP A 398 -11.67 -1.92 -25.20
C ASP A 398 -12.77 -2.38 -24.22
N GLY A 399 -12.43 -3.23 -23.27
CA GLY A 399 -13.36 -3.78 -22.27
C GLY A 399 -14.13 -5.04 -22.74
N THR A 400 -13.97 -5.46 -23.98
CA THR A 400 -14.67 -6.63 -24.53
C THR A 400 -13.74 -7.83 -24.66
N VAL A 401 -14.16 -9.01 -24.19
CA VAL A 401 -13.43 -10.26 -24.42
C VAL A 401 -13.48 -10.61 -25.90
N VAL A 402 -12.31 -10.69 -26.54
CA VAL A 402 -12.17 -10.92 -28.01
C VAL A 402 -11.57 -12.28 -28.35
N ALA A 403 -10.90 -12.92 -27.40
CA ALA A 403 -10.38 -14.28 -27.54
C ALA A 403 -10.14 -14.94 -26.20
N THR A 404 -10.13 -16.26 -26.16
CA THR A 404 -9.83 -17.05 -24.97
C THR A 404 -8.88 -18.21 -25.31
N SER A 405 -8.08 -18.63 -24.30
CA SER A 405 -7.18 -19.78 -24.43
C SER A 405 -6.98 -20.46 -23.07
N THR A 406 -6.78 -21.78 -23.09
CA THR A 406 -6.36 -22.58 -21.93
C THR A 406 -4.90 -23.03 -22.02
N ASP A 407 -4.17 -22.59 -23.04
CA ASP A 407 -2.77 -22.93 -23.24
C ASP A 407 -1.86 -22.00 -22.45
N LEU A 408 -0.69 -22.48 -22.05
CA LEU A 408 0.35 -21.66 -21.41
C LEU A 408 0.91 -20.55 -22.33
N THR A 409 0.72 -20.71 -23.64
CA THR A 409 1.04 -19.68 -24.62
C THR A 409 -0.24 -19.34 -25.37
N SER A 410 -0.73 -18.13 -25.17
CA SER A 410 -1.96 -17.63 -25.79
C SER A 410 -1.64 -16.54 -26.79
N THR A 411 -2.26 -16.59 -27.98
CA THR A 411 -2.03 -15.59 -29.03
C THR A 411 -3.31 -14.86 -29.42
N TYR A 412 -3.18 -13.58 -29.78
CA TYR A 412 -4.26 -12.77 -30.30
C TYR A 412 -3.78 -11.87 -31.43
N THR A 413 -4.56 -11.77 -32.50
CA THR A 413 -4.30 -10.86 -33.62
C THR A 413 -5.44 -9.87 -33.77
N ILE A 414 -5.14 -8.58 -33.69
CA ILE A 414 -6.11 -7.51 -33.96
C ILE A 414 -6.40 -7.49 -35.42
N THR A 415 -7.66 -7.66 -35.81
CA THR A 415 -8.14 -7.71 -37.18
C THR A 415 -7.96 -6.37 -37.91
N SER A 416 -7.89 -6.40 -39.26
CA SER A 416 -7.59 -5.21 -40.04
C SER A 416 -8.75 -4.22 -40.19
N ASP A 417 -9.94 -4.57 -39.74
CA ASP A 417 -11.13 -3.70 -39.66
C ASP A 417 -11.11 -2.75 -38.50
N ILE A 418 -10.23 -2.96 -37.51
CA ILE A 418 -10.00 -2.04 -36.39
C ILE A 418 -8.98 -0.99 -36.83
N ASP A 419 -9.38 0.30 -36.75
CA ASP A 419 -8.51 1.42 -37.11
C ASP A 419 -7.66 1.84 -35.87
N LEU A 420 -6.44 1.35 -35.79
CA LEU A 420 -5.50 1.67 -34.70
C LEU A 420 -4.95 3.11 -34.71
N ASN A 421 -5.42 4.00 -35.62
CA ASN A 421 -5.22 5.45 -35.47
C ASN A 421 -6.16 6.04 -34.42
N ASP A 422 -7.30 5.39 -34.17
CA ASP A 422 -8.19 5.72 -33.08
C ASP A 422 -7.66 5.18 -31.73
N TYR A 423 -8.27 5.64 -30.64
CA TYR A 423 -7.89 5.15 -29.31
C TYR A 423 -8.44 3.75 -29.06
N HIS A 424 -7.54 2.82 -28.85
CA HIS A 424 -7.82 1.45 -28.45
C HIS A 424 -6.84 1.00 -27.37
N TRP A 425 -7.23 0.03 -26.56
CA TRP A 425 -6.35 -0.61 -25.59
C TRP A 425 -6.57 -2.12 -25.53
N LEU A 426 -5.51 -2.86 -25.24
CA LEU A 426 -5.50 -4.31 -25.18
C LEU A 426 -4.81 -4.79 -23.90
N ARG A 427 -5.44 -5.73 -23.19
CA ARG A 427 -4.83 -6.52 -22.12
C ARG A 427 -5.23 -7.98 -22.23
N ALA A 428 -4.62 -8.84 -21.40
CA ALA A 428 -5.11 -10.18 -21.15
C ALA A 428 -5.20 -10.44 -19.64
N ASP A 429 -6.32 -11.04 -19.24
CA ASP A 429 -6.58 -11.45 -17.87
C ASP A 429 -6.52 -12.98 -17.80
N VAL A 430 -5.83 -13.51 -16.78
CA VAL A 430 -5.79 -14.94 -16.49
C VAL A 430 -6.70 -15.21 -15.32
N LYS A 431 -7.73 -16.03 -15.53
CA LYS A 431 -8.75 -16.36 -14.53
C LYS A 431 -8.66 -17.80 -14.09
N ASP A 432 -9.04 -18.04 -12.84
CA ASP A 432 -9.22 -19.40 -12.33
C ASP A 432 -10.55 -20.01 -12.79
N GLN A 433 -10.84 -21.23 -12.35
CA GLN A 433 -12.07 -21.96 -12.66
C GLN A 433 -13.36 -21.30 -12.12
N ASN A 434 -13.23 -20.36 -11.17
CA ASN A 434 -14.35 -19.61 -10.59
C ASN A 434 -14.57 -18.27 -11.34
N GLY A 435 -13.71 -17.94 -12.29
CA GLY A 435 -13.75 -16.71 -13.07
C GLY A 435 -13.06 -15.53 -12.39
N VAL A 436 -12.33 -15.76 -11.30
CA VAL A 436 -11.59 -14.71 -10.57
C VAL A 436 -10.23 -14.51 -11.20
N GLN A 437 -9.86 -13.26 -11.43
CA GLN A 437 -8.57 -12.89 -12.01
C GLN A 437 -7.41 -13.26 -11.09
N GLN A 438 -6.40 -13.88 -11.68
CA GLN A 438 -5.20 -14.35 -10.99
C GLN A 438 -3.91 -13.72 -11.52
N ALA A 439 -3.94 -13.22 -12.75
CA ALA A 439 -2.85 -12.46 -13.35
C ALA A 439 -3.37 -11.53 -14.45
N THR A 440 -2.64 -10.45 -14.70
CA THR A 440 -2.88 -9.49 -15.77
C THR A 440 -1.64 -8.63 -16.03
N PHE A 441 -1.68 -7.80 -17.07
CA PHE A 441 -0.72 -6.74 -17.31
C PHE A 441 -1.44 -5.41 -17.60
N THR A 442 -0.80 -4.28 -17.27
CA THR A 442 -1.36 -2.97 -17.60
C THR A 442 -1.50 -2.82 -19.12
N PRO A 443 -2.69 -2.42 -19.64
CA PRO A 443 -2.99 -2.43 -21.06
C PRO A 443 -1.96 -1.71 -21.92
N VAL A 444 -1.62 -2.29 -23.05
CA VAL A 444 -0.99 -1.55 -24.16
C VAL A 444 -2.06 -0.80 -24.94
N PHE A 445 -1.69 0.29 -25.64
CA PHE A 445 -2.71 1.12 -26.27
C PHE A 445 -2.23 1.77 -27.58
N TRP A 446 -3.20 2.27 -28.36
CA TRP A 446 -3.02 3.03 -29.59
C TRP A 446 -3.79 4.33 -29.50
N GLY A 447 -3.44 5.29 -30.34
CA GLY A 447 -4.13 6.56 -30.43
C GLY A 447 -4.09 7.38 -29.13
N HIS A 448 -5.04 8.30 -29.00
CA HIS A 448 -5.19 9.14 -27.81
C HIS A 448 -6.66 9.44 -27.55
N ARG A 449 -7.08 9.40 -26.30
CA ARG A 449 -8.40 9.84 -25.84
C ARG A 449 -8.25 10.86 -24.74
N GLN A 450 -8.80 12.05 -24.95
CA GLN A 450 -8.88 13.07 -23.89
C GLN A 450 -9.98 12.66 -22.91
N PRO A 451 -9.70 12.48 -21.60
CA PRO A 451 -10.73 12.19 -20.63
C PRO A 451 -11.79 13.29 -20.55
N THR A 452 -13.06 12.89 -20.48
CA THR A 452 -14.20 13.79 -20.29
C THR A 452 -14.80 13.70 -18.91
N ILE A 453 -14.57 12.59 -18.20
CA ILE A 453 -14.88 12.33 -16.82
C ILE A 453 -13.65 12.67 -16.00
N THR A 454 -13.79 13.30 -14.85
CA THR A 454 -12.67 13.86 -14.09
C THR A 454 -12.52 13.35 -12.67
N THR A 455 -13.58 12.74 -12.12
CA THR A 455 -13.58 12.25 -10.74
C THR A 455 -13.93 10.77 -10.65
N TYR A 456 -13.61 10.17 -9.51
CA TYR A 456 -13.84 8.75 -9.25
C TYR A 456 -15.32 8.37 -9.31
N GLN A 457 -16.20 9.17 -8.68
CA GLN A 457 -17.63 8.89 -8.66
C GLN A 457 -18.28 9.06 -10.04
N GLU A 458 -17.78 9.98 -10.86
CA GLU A 458 -18.27 10.14 -12.23
C GLU A 458 -18.08 8.87 -13.06
N VAL A 459 -17.00 8.11 -12.85
CA VAL A 459 -16.79 6.83 -13.55
C VAL A 459 -17.83 5.80 -13.11
N LEU A 460 -18.05 5.66 -11.81
CA LEU A 460 -19.01 4.67 -11.25
C LEU A 460 -20.44 4.89 -11.70
N VAL A 461 -20.82 6.13 -12.03
CA VAL A 461 -22.21 6.48 -12.42
C VAL A 461 -22.40 6.34 -13.94
N ASN A 462 -21.34 6.48 -14.74
CA ASN A 462 -21.45 6.50 -16.21
C ASN A 462 -21.10 5.17 -16.87
N ASP A 463 -20.75 4.16 -16.09
CA ASP A 463 -20.50 2.79 -16.51
C ASP A 463 -21.64 1.86 -16.06
#